data_9a41c53ea30585f0f7e5fc9ff8b6ccb0
#
_entry.id   9a41c53ea30585f0f7e5fc9ff8b6ccb0
#
_cell.length_a   1.000
_cell.length_b   1.000
_cell.length_c   1.000
_cell.angle_alpha   90.00
_cell.angle_beta   90.00
_cell.angle_gamma   90.00
#
_symmetry.space_group_name_H-M   'P 1'
#
loop_
_entity.id
_entity.type
_entity.pdbx_description
1 polymer ?
#
loop_
_entity_poly.entity_id
_entity_poly.type
_entity_poly.pdbx_seq_one_letter_code
_entity_poly.pdbx_strand_id
1 'polypeptide(L)'
;MEAYTMTTNKKVLQFVDEAVALAKPDKVVWIDGSEAQLEALRKEAIASGEMIKLNDEKLPGCLYHRTKPNDVARVEGRTFICSRRKEDAGPTNNWMDPEEMYKKLKAIAKDSMIGRTMYVIPFSMGAVNSPFAKIGIETTDSIYVVLNMAIMTRIGQEVLDRLGDSEDVVRGFHAKCNVDENERYIVQFPEDNAIWSVNSAYGGNVLLGKKCFALRIASYQGKNEGWMAEHMLILGVEKPNGETKYVTAAFPSACGKTNLAMLIPPEIYTKKGYRVYTVGDDIAWLRVGADGRLYAINPEAGFFGVAPGTNEKSNPNALASTRKNTIFTNVAINPEDNTVWWEGLTKTPPARLIDWKGNPWTPDMKDADGKPVKAAHPNSRFTAPAINCPCISSEFEAPNGVPISAIIFGGRRAATTPLVYQSRSWDNGVFVGSIMASETTAAAAGAVGVVRRDPMAMLPFCGYHMGDYFQHWIDMGKKIKVQPKIFNVNWFRTDSEGHFIWPGFGDNMRVLDWILKRCEETVDADETAIGYVPKPEDINLEGCSVDEETLKGLLNVDTETWKKEAEGIKEFYKKFGDRLPKELEEELSALESRLN
;
A
#
# COMPACT_ATOMS: atom_id res chain seq x y z
N MET A 1 8.23 -5.97 41.69
CA MET A 1 7.14 -5.13 41.19
C MET A 1 6.42 -5.95 40.13
N GLU A 2 5.20 -6.39 40.42
CA GLU A 2 4.37 -7.03 39.40
C GLU A 2 4.22 -6.02 38.24
N ALA A 3 4.67 -6.41 37.04
CA ALA A 3 4.47 -5.59 35.86
C ALA A 3 2.97 -5.48 35.63
N TYR A 4 2.44 -4.26 35.60
CA TYR A 4 1.05 -4.01 35.26
C TYR A 4 0.79 -4.56 33.86
N THR A 5 -0.06 -5.55 33.76
CA THR A 5 -0.50 -6.13 32.50
C THR A 5 -1.92 -5.67 32.19
N MET A 6 -2.17 -5.32 30.92
CA MET A 6 -3.45 -4.77 30.48
C MET A 6 -4.48 -5.84 30.11
N THR A 7 -4.08 -7.12 30.12
CA THR A 7 -4.92 -8.23 29.66
C THR A 7 -4.70 -9.50 30.46
N THR A 8 -5.69 -10.36 30.47
CA THR A 8 -5.61 -11.74 30.99
C THR A 8 -5.51 -12.78 29.86
N ASN A 9 -5.46 -12.33 28.60
CA ASN A 9 -5.36 -13.22 27.44
C ASN A 9 -4.06 -14.02 27.48
N LYS A 10 -4.17 -15.33 27.62
CA LYS A 10 -3.04 -16.24 27.80
C LYS A 10 -2.06 -16.24 26.63
N LYS A 11 -2.58 -16.16 25.40
CA LYS A 11 -1.73 -16.18 24.20
C LYS A 11 -0.91 -14.88 24.07
N VAL A 12 -1.53 -13.76 24.40
CA VAL A 12 -0.84 -12.45 24.43
C VAL A 12 0.24 -12.44 25.51
N LEU A 13 -0.11 -12.86 26.73
CA LEU A 13 0.84 -12.91 27.85
C LEU A 13 2.02 -13.84 27.58
N GLN A 14 1.76 -15.03 27.02
CA GLN A 14 2.81 -15.96 26.63
C GLN A 14 3.77 -15.32 25.62
N PHE A 15 3.23 -14.68 24.60
CA PHE A 15 4.06 -14.00 23.58
C PHE A 15 4.95 -12.92 24.19
N VAL A 16 4.39 -12.08 25.05
CA VAL A 16 5.15 -11.00 25.71
C VAL A 16 6.20 -11.57 26.64
N ASP A 17 5.87 -12.59 27.45
CA ASP A 17 6.81 -13.24 28.35
C ASP A 17 8.00 -13.89 27.59
N GLU A 18 7.72 -14.56 26.48
CA GLU A 18 8.75 -15.15 25.61
C GLU A 18 9.65 -14.05 25.00
N ALA A 19 9.06 -12.93 24.55
CA ALA A 19 9.80 -11.80 24.00
C ALA A 19 10.72 -11.16 25.06
N VAL A 20 10.21 -10.97 26.27
CA VAL A 20 10.97 -10.43 27.41
C VAL A 20 12.13 -11.36 27.81
N ALA A 21 11.86 -12.65 27.91
CA ALA A 21 12.88 -13.65 28.25
C ALA A 21 14.02 -13.70 27.20
N LEU A 22 13.67 -13.53 25.91
CA LEU A 22 14.62 -13.54 24.82
C LEU A 22 15.46 -12.26 24.74
N ALA A 23 14.80 -11.11 24.70
CA ALA A 23 15.44 -9.82 24.42
C ALA A 23 16.01 -9.13 25.67
N LYS A 24 15.53 -9.48 26.85
CA LYS A 24 15.92 -8.95 28.18
C LYS A 24 15.91 -7.42 28.29
N PRO A 25 14.76 -6.77 28.06
CA PRO A 25 14.64 -5.35 28.27
C PRO A 25 14.78 -4.99 29.75
N ASP A 26 15.30 -3.79 30.03
CA ASP A 26 15.36 -3.25 31.39
C ASP A 26 13.98 -2.88 31.93
N LYS A 27 13.06 -2.54 31.04
CA LYS A 27 11.70 -2.12 31.35
C LYS A 27 10.73 -2.57 30.28
N VAL A 28 9.51 -2.93 30.69
CA VAL A 28 8.39 -3.25 29.77
C VAL A 28 7.29 -2.22 29.99
N VAL A 29 6.84 -1.59 28.91
CA VAL A 29 5.77 -0.58 28.91
C VAL A 29 4.65 -1.02 27.98
N TRP A 30 3.48 -1.25 28.55
CA TRP A 30 2.27 -1.52 27.78
C TRP A 30 1.65 -0.21 27.30
N ILE A 31 1.30 -0.14 26.02
CA ILE A 31 0.70 1.04 25.42
C ILE A 31 -0.82 1.00 25.60
N ASP A 32 -1.33 1.91 26.42
CA ASP A 32 -2.75 1.98 26.76
C ASP A 32 -3.61 2.79 25.78
N GLY A 33 -2.94 3.51 24.84
CA GLY A 33 -3.60 4.34 23.84
C GLY A 33 -4.00 5.73 24.33
N SER A 34 -3.73 6.07 25.59
CA SER A 34 -4.05 7.40 26.13
C SER A 34 -3.17 8.49 25.51
N GLU A 35 -3.75 9.66 25.26
CA GLU A 35 -2.98 10.81 24.78
C GLU A 35 -1.91 11.24 25.78
N ALA A 36 -2.17 11.09 27.08
CA ALA A 36 -1.18 11.40 28.12
C ALA A 36 0.09 10.54 27.99
N GLN A 37 -0.07 9.24 27.75
CA GLN A 37 1.07 8.34 27.55
C GLN A 37 1.81 8.65 26.23
N LEU A 38 1.08 8.87 25.15
CA LEU A 38 1.67 9.22 23.85
C LEU A 38 2.44 10.54 23.90
N GLU A 39 1.90 11.55 24.59
CA GLU A 39 2.58 12.83 24.76
C GLU A 39 3.86 12.69 25.60
N ALA A 40 3.84 11.86 26.65
CA ALA A 40 5.04 11.54 27.41
C ALA A 40 6.11 10.85 26.54
N LEU A 41 5.71 9.95 25.66
CA LEU A 41 6.62 9.28 24.71
C LEU A 41 7.18 10.24 23.66
N ARG A 42 6.38 11.19 23.15
CA ARG A 42 6.89 12.23 22.25
C ARG A 42 7.98 13.07 22.92
N LYS A 43 7.76 13.49 24.16
CA LYS A 43 8.75 14.24 24.95
C LYS A 43 10.02 13.43 25.18
N GLU A 44 9.88 12.14 25.50
CA GLU A 44 11.02 11.24 25.68
C GLU A 44 11.81 11.07 24.38
N ALA A 45 11.14 10.88 23.25
CA ALA A 45 11.76 10.74 21.93
C ALA A 45 12.53 12.01 21.52
N ILE A 46 11.99 13.19 21.84
CA ILE A 46 12.65 14.47 21.58
C ILE A 46 13.86 14.63 22.50
N ALA A 47 13.72 14.34 23.80
CA ALA A 47 14.80 14.47 24.77
C ALA A 47 15.97 13.52 24.49
N SER A 48 15.70 12.30 24.01
CA SER A 48 16.73 11.32 23.64
C SER A 48 17.39 11.59 22.27
N GLY A 49 16.80 12.46 21.47
CA GLY A 49 17.25 12.73 20.10
C GLY A 49 16.78 11.70 19.06
N GLU A 50 15.95 10.73 19.46
CA GLU A 50 15.35 9.77 18.50
C GLU A 50 14.47 10.50 17.48
N MET A 51 13.80 11.56 17.92
CA MET A 51 12.98 12.40 17.06
C MET A 51 13.29 13.89 17.26
N ILE A 52 13.03 14.68 16.25
CA ILE A 52 13.21 16.12 16.27
C ILE A 52 11.83 16.78 16.21
N LYS A 53 11.58 17.71 17.14
CA LYS A 53 10.37 18.54 17.10
C LYS A 53 10.48 19.56 15.97
N LEU A 54 9.44 19.64 15.15
CA LEU A 54 9.35 20.63 14.06
C LEU A 54 8.68 21.92 14.55
N ASN A 55 8.57 22.89 13.65
CA ASN A 55 7.95 24.19 13.91
C ASN A 55 6.46 24.06 14.24
N ASP A 56 6.06 24.34 15.48
CA ASP A 56 4.69 24.16 15.95
C ASP A 56 3.69 25.18 15.34
N GLU A 57 4.13 26.32 14.86
CA GLU A 57 3.25 27.30 14.21
C GLU A 57 2.87 26.86 12.80
N LYS A 58 3.84 26.31 12.07
CA LYS A 58 3.68 25.89 10.66
C LYS A 58 3.25 24.43 10.53
N LEU A 59 3.75 23.58 11.42
CA LEU A 59 3.57 22.11 11.42
C LEU A 59 3.22 21.63 12.83
N PRO A 60 2.06 22.02 13.38
CA PRO A 60 1.72 21.70 14.77
C PRO A 60 1.68 20.19 15.03
N GLY A 61 2.37 19.77 16.08
CA GLY A 61 2.44 18.38 16.49
C GLY A 61 3.25 17.46 15.59
N CYS A 62 3.98 18.03 14.61
CA CYS A 62 4.80 17.24 13.70
C CYS A 62 6.17 16.93 14.27
N LEU A 63 6.67 15.74 13.94
CA LEU A 63 7.98 15.23 14.35
C LEU A 63 8.77 14.77 13.12
N TYR A 64 10.08 14.73 13.26
CA TYR A 64 11.00 14.25 12.25
C TYR A 64 11.88 13.13 12.81
N HIS A 65 12.08 12.10 12.01
CA HIS A 65 12.98 10.99 12.32
C HIS A 65 13.96 10.74 11.17
N ARG A 66 15.16 10.37 11.52
CA ARG A 66 16.23 10.01 10.58
C ARG A 66 16.72 8.61 10.89
N THR A 67 16.69 7.73 9.89
CA THR A 67 17.24 6.38 9.99
C THR A 67 18.73 6.35 9.63
N LYS A 68 19.39 5.22 9.89
CA LYS A 68 20.75 5.03 9.37
C LYS A 68 20.74 5.01 7.83
N PRO A 69 21.82 5.45 7.17
CA PRO A 69 21.87 5.49 5.69
C PRO A 69 21.67 4.15 4.99
N ASN A 70 21.94 3.03 5.65
CA ASN A 70 21.72 1.68 5.12
C ASN A 70 20.35 1.11 5.46
N ASP A 71 19.45 1.91 6.07
CA ASP A 71 18.11 1.47 6.51
C ASP A 71 17.07 2.51 6.10
N VAL A 72 16.81 2.61 4.79
CA VAL A 72 16.00 3.67 4.18
C VAL A 72 14.91 3.14 3.24
N ALA A 73 14.82 1.82 3.05
CA ALA A 73 13.90 1.20 2.11
C ALA A 73 13.45 -0.17 2.59
N ARG A 74 12.37 -0.66 2.00
CA ARG A 74 12.00 -2.07 2.12
C ARG A 74 13.09 -2.95 1.51
N VAL A 75 13.30 -4.12 2.09
CA VAL A 75 14.34 -5.06 1.67
C VAL A 75 13.70 -6.37 1.19
N GLU A 76 13.31 -6.42 -0.06
CA GLU A 76 12.62 -7.59 -0.64
C GLU A 76 13.48 -8.85 -0.59
N GLY A 77 14.78 -8.73 -0.84
CA GLY A 77 15.73 -9.86 -0.73
C GLY A 77 15.94 -10.40 0.69
N ARG A 78 15.49 -9.67 1.70
CA ARG A 78 15.57 -10.04 3.13
C ARG A 78 14.20 -10.27 3.75
N THR A 79 13.15 -10.34 2.91
CA THR A 79 11.77 -10.59 3.32
C THR A 79 11.39 -12.02 2.95
N PHE A 80 10.85 -12.77 3.94
CA PHE A 80 10.60 -14.20 3.81
C PHE A 80 9.16 -14.55 4.19
N ILE A 81 8.62 -15.52 3.48
CA ILE A 81 7.41 -16.25 3.85
C ILE A 81 7.85 -17.66 4.26
N CYS A 82 7.81 -17.94 5.55
CA CYS A 82 8.26 -19.21 6.12
C CYS A 82 7.05 -20.11 6.42
N SER A 83 6.42 -20.60 5.37
CA SER A 83 5.41 -21.64 5.44
C SER A 83 6.05 -22.98 5.83
N ARG A 84 5.26 -23.90 6.42
CA ARG A 84 5.75 -25.23 6.82
C ARG A 84 6.26 -26.03 5.63
N ARG A 85 5.61 -25.89 4.48
CA ARG A 85 6.03 -26.49 3.23
C ARG A 85 6.54 -25.40 2.28
N LYS A 86 7.70 -25.65 1.67
CA LYS A 86 8.31 -24.71 0.72
C LYS A 86 7.38 -24.36 -0.44
N GLU A 87 6.66 -25.37 -0.94
CA GLU A 87 5.75 -25.21 -2.08
C GLU A 87 4.64 -24.21 -1.78
N ASP A 88 4.21 -24.07 -0.51
CA ASP A 88 3.12 -23.18 -0.13
C ASP A 88 3.55 -21.69 -0.08
N ALA A 89 4.84 -21.41 0.01
CA ALA A 89 5.35 -20.05 -0.19
C ALA A 89 5.34 -19.63 -1.66
N GLY A 90 5.48 -20.56 -2.55
CA GLY A 90 5.45 -20.36 -4.00
C GLY A 90 6.73 -19.76 -4.59
N PRO A 91 6.74 -19.57 -5.92
CA PRO A 91 7.92 -19.14 -6.65
C PRO A 91 8.26 -17.66 -6.51
N THR A 92 7.35 -16.87 -5.93
CA THR A 92 7.47 -15.40 -5.83
C THR A 92 8.00 -14.93 -4.48
N ASN A 93 8.15 -15.82 -3.50
CA ASN A 93 8.60 -15.50 -2.15
C ASN A 93 9.95 -16.15 -1.85
N ASN A 94 10.76 -15.44 -1.07
CA ASN A 94 11.90 -16.07 -0.41
C ASN A 94 11.37 -16.99 0.70
N TRP A 95 11.96 -18.14 0.84
CA TRP A 95 11.56 -19.13 1.83
C TRP A 95 12.77 -19.68 2.59
N MET A 96 12.56 -19.98 3.85
CA MET A 96 13.45 -20.76 4.69
C MET A 96 12.58 -21.64 5.58
N ASP A 97 13.07 -22.83 5.95
CA ASP A 97 12.38 -23.69 6.90
C ASP A 97 12.02 -22.91 8.18
N PRO A 98 10.78 -23.00 8.67
CA PRO A 98 10.34 -22.21 9.84
C PRO A 98 11.20 -22.45 11.08
N GLU A 99 11.57 -23.69 11.39
CA GLU A 99 12.39 -24.00 12.58
C GLU A 99 13.78 -23.39 12.47
N GLU A 100 14.40 -23.50 11.29
CA GLU A 100 15.70 -22.86 11.01
C GLU A 100 15.61 -21.34 11.12
N MET A 101 14.55 -20.75 10.57
CA MET A 101 14.35 -19.30 10.64
C MET A 101 14.12 -18.82 12.08
N TYR A 102 13.26 -19.49 12.85
CA TYR A 102 13.08 -19.14 14.27
C TYR A 102 14.40 -19.24 15.05
N LYS A 103 15.17 -20.27 14.83
CA LYS A 103 16.49 -20.43 15.48
C LYS A 103 17.41 -19.26 15.15
N LYS A 104 17.47 -18.88 13.87
CA LYS A 104 18.27 -17.74 13.40
C LYS A 104 17.81 -16.42 13.99
N LEU A 105 16.50 -16.14 13.95
CA LEU A 105 15.92 -14.90 14.49
C LEU A 105 16.13 -14.80 16.00
N LYS A 106 15.92 -15.88 16.73
CA LYS A 106 16.15 -15.91 18.18
C LYS A 106 17.63 -15.68 18.55
N ALA A 107 18.56 -16.20 17.76
CA ALA A 107 19.98 -15.94 17.97
C ALA A 107 20.32 -14.44 17.77
N ILE A 108 19.72 -13.79 16.77
CA ILE A 108 19.92 -12.36 16.51
C ILE A 108 19.27 -11.49 17.60
N ALA A 109 18.04 -11.86 18.02
CA ALA A 109 17.27 -11.08 18.99
C ALA A 109 17.67 -11.30 20.44
N LYS A 110 18.46 -12.34 20.74
CA LYS A 110 18.89 -12.65 22.09
C LYS A 110 19.63 -11.46 22.72
N ASP A 111 19.19 -11.08 23.92
CA ASP A 111 19.78 -9.99 24.70
C ASP A 111 19.77 -8.61 23.99
N SER A 112 18.99 -8.47 22.93
CA SER A 112 19.00 -7.27 22.07
C SER A 112 18.42 -6.02 22.71
N MET A 113 17.68 -6.16 23.81
CA MET A 113 17.04 -5.03 24.50
C MET A 113 17.64 -4.73 25.89
N ILE A 114 18.79 -5.30 26.22
CA ILE A 114 19.51 -4.91 27.43
C ILE A 114 19.84 -3.41 27.34
N GLY A 115 19.53 -2.66 28.40
CA GLY A 115 19.65 -1.19 28.44
C GLY A 115 18.52 -0.46 27.69
N ARG A 116 17.50 -1.16 27.25
CA ARG A 116 16.38 -0.60 26.47
C ARG A 116 15.03 -0.88 27.13
N THR A 117 14.02 -0.13 26.70
CA THR A 117 12.62 -0.39 27.03
C THR A 117 11.96 -1.17 25.93
N MET A 118 11.21 -2.20 26.29
CA MET A 118 10.29 -2.89 25.38
C MET A 118 8.90 -2.27 25.51
N TYR A 119 8.34 -1.84 24.40
CA TYR A 119 6.96 -1.38 24.32
C TYR A 119 6.09 -2.52 23.77
N VAL A 120 4.93 -2.72 24.39
CA VAL A 120 3.93 -3.69 23.96
C VAL A 120 2.74 -2.92 23.40
N ILE A 121 2.49 -3.05 22.11
CA ILE A 121 1.48 -2.27 21.39
C ILE A 121 0.33 -3.19 20.98
N PRO A 122 -0.81 -3.16 21.70
CA PRO A 122 -2.05 -3.76 21.18
C PRO A 122 -2.60 -2.86 20.08
N PHE A 123 -2.90 -3.43 18.91
CA PHE A 123 -3.41 -2.65 17.80
C PHE A 123 -4.49 -3.37 17.00
N SER A 124 -5.41 -2.61 16.42
CA SER A 124 -6.45 -3.10 15.52
C SER A 124 -6.21 -2.65 14.09
N MET A 125 -6.24 -3.60 13.17
CA MET A 125 -6.36 -3.33 11.75
C MET A 125 -7.85 -3.33 11.41
N GLY A 126 -8.35 -2.17 11.03
CA GLY A 126 -9.78 -1.87 10.93
C GLY A 126 -10.32 -1.18 12.19
N ALA A 127 -11.47 -0.51 12.05
CA ALA A 127 -12.16 0.13 13.17
C ALA A 127 -12.45 -0.91 14.27
N VAL A 128 -12.23 -0.57 15.54
CA VAL A 128 -12.31 -1.52 16.66
C VAL A 128 -13.69 -2.19 16.75
N ASN A 129 -14.75 -1.45 16.40
CA ASN A 129 -16.12 -1.95 16.38
C ASN A 129 -16.49 -2.72 15.11
N SER A 130 -15.59 -2.83 14.14
CA SER A 130 -15.86 -3.57 12.90
C SER A 130 -15.82 -5.08 13.16
N PRO A 131 -16.80 -5.86 12.66
CA PRO A 131 -16.73 -7.31 12.71
C PRO A 131 -15.58 -7.88 11.85
N PHE A 132 -15.00 -7.07 10.98
CA PHE A 132 -13.91 -7.44 10.06
C PHE A 132 -12.53 -7.03 10.57
N ALA A 133 -12.47 -6.34 11.70
CA ALA A 133 -11.20 -5.95 12.31
C ALA A 133 -10.42 -7.18 12.77
N LYS A 134 -9.11 -7.10 12.60
CA LYS A 134 -8.14 -8.10 13.09
C LYS A 134 -7.19 -7.43 14.08
N ILE A 135 -6.81 -8.15 15.11
CA ILE A 135 -6.01 -7.62 16.20
C ILE A 135 -4.60 -8.20 16.15
N GLY A 136 -3.63 -7.33 16.43
CA GLY A 136 -2.25 -7.69 16.59
C GLY A 136 -1.67 -7.16 17.90
N ILE A 137 -0.57 -7.77 18.32
CA ILE A 137 0.29 -7.30 19.39
C ILE A 137 1.70 -7.15 18.82
N GLU A 138 2.25 -5.96 18.87
CA GLU A 138 3.63 -5.73 18.46
C GLU A 138 4.49 -5.41 19.68
N THR A 139 5.63 -6.12 19.84
CA THR A 139 6.67 -5.73 20.79
C THR A 139 7.80 -5.03 20.06
N THR A 140 8.30 -3.93 20.59
CA THR A 140 9.35 -3.11 19.95
C THR A 140 10.20 -2.37 20.99
N ASP A 141 11.43 -2.05 20.63
CA ASP A 141 12.33 -1.19 21.42
C ASP A 141 12.43 0.23 20.85
N SER A 142 11.44 0.66 20.04
CA SER A 142 11.46 1.95 19.34
C SER A 142 10.23 2.79 19.66
N ILE A 143 10.43 3.98 20.23
CA ILE A 143 9.35 4.98 20.42
C ILE A 143 8.83 5.46 19.04
N TYR A 144 9.71 5.59 18.06
CA TYR A 144 9.31 5.91 16.68
C TYR A 144 8.25 4.94 16.16
N VAL A 145 8.43 3.65 16.41
CA VAL A 145 7.43 2.63 16.02
C VAL A 145 6.12 2.84 16.76
N VAL A 146 6.15 3.05 18.09
CA VAL A 146 4.94 3.29 18.88
C VAL A 146 4.14 4.47 18.33
N LEU A 147 4.80 5.59 18.10
CA LEU A 147 4.14 6.82 17.62
C LEU A 147 3.60 6.69 16.19
N ASN A 148 4.33 6.00 15.31
CA ASN A 148 3.83 5.68 13.98
C ASN A 148 2.64 4.71 14.02
N MET A 149 2.69 3.68 14.85
CA MET A 149 1.58 2.73 15.00
C MET A 149 0.33 3.41 15.56
N ALA A 150 0.49 4.40 16.43
CA ALA A 150 -0.62 5.22 16.94
C ALA A 150 -1.34 6.02 15.84
N ILE A 151 -0.62 6.40 14.77
CA ILE A 151 -1.20 7.08 13.60
C ILE A 151 -1.80 6.07 12.63
N MET A 152 -1.07 4.99 12.34
CA MET A 152 -1.41 4.03 11.30
C MET A 152 -2.49 3.02 11.69
N THR A 153 -2.70 2.81 12.99
CA THR A 153 -3.62 1.80 13.54
C THR A 153 -4.42 2.38 14.70
N ARG A 154 -5.35 1.59 15.25
CA ARG A 154 -6.04 1.91 16.50
C ARG A 154 -5.37 1.11 17.60
N ILE A 155 -4.89 1.77 18.66
CA ILE A 155 -4.06 1.14 19.68
C ILE A 155 -4.68 1.25 21.07
N GLY A 156 -4.25 0.36 21.98
CA GLY A 156 -4.46 0.51 23.41
C GLY A 156 -5.46 -0.46 24.03
N GLN A 157 -6.01 -0.06 25.17
CA GLN A 157 -6.89 -0.90 26.01
C GLN A 157 -8.14 -1.35 25.29
N GLU A 158 -8.77 -0.49 24.51
CA GLU A 158 -9.98 -0.81 23.75
C GLU A 158 -9.78 -2.00 22.80
N VAL A 159 -8.58 -2.12 22.23
CA VAL A 159 -8.21 -3.23 21.36
C VAL A 159 -8.14 -4.54 22.15
N LEU A 160 -7.55 -4.53 23.34
CA LEU A 160 -7.48 -5.69 24.20
C LEU A 160 -8.86 -6.10 24.74
N ASP A 161 -9.69 -5.13 25.07
CA ASP A 161 -11.08 -5.39 25.46
C ASP A 161 -11.86 -6.07 24.33
N ARG A 162 -11.64 -5.63 23.10
CA ARG A 162 -12.24 -6.26 21.91
C ARG A 162 -11.72 -7.68 21.67
N LEU A 163 -10.42 -7.91 21.90
CA LEU A 163 -9.81 -9.24 21.75
C LEU A 163 -10.37 -10.22 22.77
N GLY A 164 -10.51 -9.80 24.04
CA GLY A 164 -10.91 -10.68 25.14
C GLY A 164 -9.99 -11.89 25.25
N ASP A 165 -10.59 -13.07 25.35
CA ASP A 165 -9.87 -14.35 25.41
C ASP A 165 -9.63 -15.02 24.06
N SER A 166 -9.90 -14.32 22.96
CA SER A 166 -9.70 -14.84 21.61
C SER A 166 -8.23 -15.17 21.33
N GLU A 167 -8.00 -16.30 20.69
CA GLU A 167 -6.66 -16.67 20.20
C GLU A 167 -6.34 -16.14 18.79
N ASP A 168 -7.31 -15.51 18.13
CA ASP A 168 -7.13 -14.89 16.81
C ASP A 168 -6.41 -13.54 16.96
N VAL A 169 -5.12 -13.63 17.18
CA VAL A 169 -4.23 -12.48 17.36
C VAL A 169 -2.93 -12.69 16.60
N VAL A 170 -2.51 -11.70 15.85
CA VAL A 170 -1.23 -11.68 15.14
C VAL A 170 -0.15 -11.13 16.09
N ARG A 171 0.97 -11.85 16.19
CA ARG A 171 2.07 -11.53 17.10
C ARG A 171 3.26 -11.03 16.31
N GLY A 172 3.64 -9.79 16.53
CA GLY A 172 4.75 -9.13 15.87
C GLY A 172 5.90 -8.85 16.84
N PHE A 173 7.07 -9.43 16.58
CA PHE A 173 8.29 -9.12 17.30
C PHE A 173 9.16 -8.20 16.46
N HIS A 174 9.48 -7.02 16.98
CA HIS A 174 10.44 -6.10 16.37
C HIS A 174 11.55 -5.76 17.35
N ALA A 175 12.80 -5.83 16.90
CA ALA A 175 13.97 -5.36 17.61
C ALA A 175 14.94 -4.65 16.66
N LYS A 176 15.37 -3.44 17.03
CA LYS A 176 16.37 -2.68 16.26
C LYS A 176 17.71 -3.40 16.21
N CYS A 177 18.05 -4.13 17.26
CA CYS A 177 19.37 -4.74 17.42
C CYS A 177 20.50 -3.72 17.17
N ASN A 178 21.41 -4.02 16.28
CA ASN A 178 22.49 -3.12 15.86
C ASN A 178 22.24 -2.44 14.50
N VAL A 179 21.06 -2.67 13.90
CA VAL A 179 20.71 -2.21 12.54
C VAL A 179 21.74 -2.70 11.53
N ASP A 180 22.12 -3.96 11.66
CA ASP A 180 23.04 -4.62 10.73
C ASP A 180 22.29 -5.10 9.50
N GLU A 181 22.61 -4.55 8.33
CA GLU A 181 21.96 -4.90 7.07
C GLU A 181 22.20 -6.35 6.63
N ASN A 182 23.29 -6.96 7.05
CA ASN A 182 23.62 -8.34 6.72
C ASN A 182 22.84 -9.37 7.56
N GLU A 183 22.35 -8.94 8.73
CA GLU A 183 21.54 -9.73 9.64
C GLU A 183 20.11 -9.18 9.77
N ARG A 184 19.68 -8.40 8.81
CA ARG A 184 18.32 -7.85 8.70
C ARG A 184 17.39 -8.88 8.11
N TYR A 185 16.28 -9.14 8.81
CA TYR A 185 15.24 -10.05 8.36
C TYR A 185 13.86 -9.50 8.66
N ILE A 186 12.96 -9.61 7.67
CA ILE A 186 11.53 -9.36 7.82
C ILE A 186 10.83 -10.67 7.44
N VAL A 187 10.24 -11.34 8.43
CA VAL A 187 9.76 -12.72 8.27
C VAL A 187 8.30 -12.85 8.70
N GLN A 188 7.50 -13.47 7.84
CA GLN A 188 6.15 -13.87 8.14
C GLN A 188 6.07 -15.39 8.26
N PHE A 189 5.41 -15.86 9.31
CA PHE A 189 5.04 -17.26 9.55
C PHE A 189 3.51 -17.36 9.44
N PRO A 190 2.96 -17.54 8.23
CA PRO A 190 1.50 -17.40 8.01
C PRO A 190 0.66 -18.35 8.84
N GLU A 191 1.09 -19.60 8.97
CA GLU A 191 0.37 -20.61 9.74
C GLU A 191 0.42 -20.39 11.25
N ASP A 192 1.39 -19.60 11.73
CA ASP A 192 1.55 -19.25 13.14
C ASP A 192 0.95 -17.89 13.52
N ASN A 193 0.45 -17.12 12.55
CA ASN A 193 0.06 -15.71 12.75
C ASN A 193 1.18 -14.91 13.44
N ALA A 194 2.40 -15.05 12.96
CA ALA A 194 3.57 -14.43 13.56
C ALA A 194 4.40 -13.66 12.52
N ILE A 195 4.95 -12.53 12.97
CA ILE A 195 5.81 -11.64 12.18
C ILE A 195 7.04 -11.32 13.01
N TRP A 196 8.23 -11.40 12.39
CA TRP A 196 9.49 -11.00 13.02
C TRP A 196 10.22 -10.00 12.13
N SER A 197 10.68 -8.91 12.74
CA SER A 197 11.51 -7.90 12.09
C SER A 197 12.70 -7.58 12.98
N VAL A 198 13.90 -7.82 12.49
CA VAL A 198 15.14 -7.58 13.23
C VAL A 198 16.13 -6.77 12.40
N ASN A 199 16.94 -5.96 13.07
CA ASN A 199 17.99 -5.12 12.47
C ASN A 199 17.49 -4.02 11.53
N SER A 200 16.26 -3.56 11.68
CA SER A 200 15.74 -2.38 10.99
C SER A 200 15.08 -1.41 11.97
N ALA A 201 15.17 -0.14 11.69
CA ALA A 201 14.45 0.94 12.36
C ALA A 201 13.62 1.77 11.35
N TYR A 202 13.62 1.38 10.06
CA TYR A 202 12.87 2.05 9.02
C TYR A 202 11.39 1.63 9.01
N GLY A 203 10.48 2.62 8.93
CA GLY A 203 9.04 2.41 9.04
C GLY A 203 8.46 1.34 8.11
N GLY A 204 8.96 1.24 6.87
CA GLY A 204 8.51 0.22 5.93
C GLY A 204 8.81 -1.24 6.34
N ASN A 205 9.70 -1.43 7.31
CA ASN A 205 10.11 -2.74 7.82
C ASN A 205 9.64 -3.01 9.26
N VAL A 206 9.24 -1.96 9.99
CA VAL A 206 8.98 -2.07 11.44
C VAL A 206 7.56 -1.72 11.84
N LEU A 207 6.77 -1.09 10.95
CA LEU A 207 5.34 -0.90 11.13
C LEU A 207 4.63 -2.19 10.72
N LEU A 208 4.65 -3.16 11.61
CA LEU A 208 4.26 -4.55 11.29
C LEU A 208 2.79 -4.71 10.94
N GLY A 209 1.94 -3.75 11.31
CA GLY A 209 0.54 -3.71 10.90
C GLY A 209 0.31 -3.49 9.41
N LYS A 210 1.23 -2.83 8.72
CA LYS A 210 1.02 -2.42 7.33
C LYS A 210 1.20 -3.58 6.33
N LYS A 211 2.37 -3.73 5.73
CA LYS A 211 2.59 -4.74 4.67
C LYS A 211 2.70 -6.17 5.22
N CYS A 212 3.30 -6.33 6.37
CA CYS A 212 3.48 -7.64 6.99
C CYS A 212 2.15 -8.24 7.42
N PHE A 213 1.35 -7.51 8.21
CA PHE A 213 0.05 -8.00 8.67
C PHE A 213 -1.05 -7.79 7.63
N ALA A 214 -1.30 -6.53 7.23
CA ALA A 214 -2.48 -6.18 6.43
C ALA A 214 -2.47 -6.78 5.02
N LEU A 215 -1.32 -7.23 4.51
CA LEU A 215 -1.22 -7.91 3.23
C LEU A 215 -0.68 -9.33 3.35
N ARG A 216 0.55 -9.55 3.81
CA ARG A 216 1.18 -10.88 3.77
C ARG A 216 0.48 -11.89 4.67
N ILE A 217 0.26 -11.58 5.94
CA ILE A 217 -0.52 -12.45 6.84
C ILE A 217 -1.99 -12.45 6.46
N ALA A 218 -2.57 -11.28 6.22
CA ALA A 218 -3.99 -11.13 5.92
C ALA A 218 -4.42 -11.80 4.62
N SER A 219 -3.58 -11.80 3.57
CA SER A 219 -3.88 -12.54 2.34
C SER A 219 -4.01 -14.05 2.59
N TYR A 220 -3.14 -14.60 3.43
CA TYR A 220 -3.23 -16.00 3.86
C TYR A 220 -4.47 -16.25 4.73
N GLN A 221 -4.75 -15.39 5.70
CA GLN A 221 -5.97 -15.49 6.51
C GLN A 221 -7.22 -15.42 5.63
N GLY A 222 -7.26 -14.48 4.70
CA GLY A 222 -8.39 -14.32 3.77
C GLY A 222 -8.65 -15.55 2.92
N LYS A 223 -7.60 -16.19 2.42
CA LYS A 223 -7.72 -17.47 1.71
C LYS A 223 -8.43 -18.52 2.55
N ASN A 224 -8.08 -18.64 3.83
CA ASN A 224 -8.63 -19.66 4.73
C ASN A 224 -10.02 -19.29 5.26
N GLU A 225 -10.33 -18.01 5.41
CA GLU A 225 -11.56 -17.50 6.00
C GLU A 225 -12.61 -17.04 4.96
N GLY A 226 -12.25 -16.98 3.68
CA GLY A 226 -13.17 -16.58 2.60
C GLY A 226 -13.31 -15.07 2.40
N TRP A 227 -12.23 -14.31 2.53
CA TRP A 227 -12.14 -12.90 2.22
C TRP A 227 -10.81 -12.57 1.53
N MET A 228 -10.61 -11.33 1.10
CA MET A 228 -9.41 -10.93 0.34
C MET A 228 -8.74 -9.72 0.98
N ALA A 229 -7.41 -9.77 1.13
CA ALA A 229 -6.59 -8.64 1.50
C ALA A 229 -5.80 -8.18 0.26
N GLU A 230 -6.05 -6.96 -0.18
CA GLU A 230 -5.57 -6.48 -1.47
C GLU A 230 -4.79 -5.16 -1.35
N HIS A 231 -3.79 -5.02 -2.21
CA HIS A 231 -2.99 -3.81 -2.32
C HIS A 231 -3.73 -2.79 -3.20
N MET A 232 -4.80 -2.24 -2.64
CA MET A 232 -5.75 -1.38 -3.35
C MET A 232 -6.09 -0.12 -2.58
N LEU A 233 -6.26 0.97 -3.31
CA LEU A 233 -6.99 2.13 -2.81
C LEU A 233 -8.50 1.84 -2.78
N ILE A 234 -9.23 2.61 -1.99
CA ILE A 234 -10.70 2.64 -1.98
C ILE A 234 -11.13 4.10 -2.12
N LEU A 235 -11.87 4.42 -3.16
CA LEU A 235 -12.41 5.76 -3.35
C LEU A 235 -13.91 5.74 -3.62
N GLY A 236 -14.58 6.82 -3.22
CA GLY A 236 -15.98 7.07 -3.51
C GLY A 236 -16.14 8.23 -4.47
N VAL A 237 -17.04 8.08 -5.43
CA VAL A 237 -17.47 9.15 -6.32
C VAL A 237 -18.91 9.48 -6.02
N GLU A 238 -19.12 10.65 -5.43
CA GLU A 238 -20.45 11.20 -5.21
C GLU A 238 -20.94 11.85 -6.51
N LYS A 239 -22.11 11.42 -6.97
CA LYS A 239 -22.76 11.97 -8.16
C LYS A 239 -23.64 13.18 -7.82
N PRO A 240 -24.06 13.97 -8.82
CA PRO A 240 -24.92 15.14 -8.59
C PRO A 240 -26.23 14.87 -7.83
N ASN A 241 -26.73 13.63 -7.92
CA ASN A 241 -27.94 13.22 -7.19
C ASN A 241 -27.67 12.83 -5.71
N GLY A 242 -26.44 12.95 -5.23
CA GLY A 242 -26.03 12.62 -3.87
C GLY A 242 -25.69 11.14 -3.66
N GLU A 243 -25.86 10.27 -4.66
CA GLU A 243 -25.47 8.88 -4.59
C GLU A 243 -23.93 8.73 -4.71
N THR A 244 -23.31 7.96 -3.81
CA THR A 244 -21.89 7.67 -3.85
C THR A 244 -21.66 6.23 -4.32
N LYS A 245 -20.85 6.06 -5.36
CA LYS A 245 -20.35 4.77 -5.82
C LYS A 245 -18.91 4.59 -5.41
N TYR A 246 -18.55 3.39 -4.95
CA TYR A 246 -17.19 3.09 -4.49
C TYR A 246 -16.48 2.15 -5.45
N VAL A 247 -15.19 2.39 -5.62
CA VAL A 247 -14.32 1.58 -6.45
C VAL A 247 -13.04 1.26 -5.69
N THR A 248 -12.43 0.12 -6.01
CA THR A 248 -11.07 -0.22 -5.59
C THR A 248 -10.14 -0.22 -6.78
N ALA A 249 -8.87 0.12 -6.56
CA ALA A 249 -7.89 0.13 -7.64
C ALA A 249 -6.52 -0.35 -7.15
N ALA A 250 -5.91 -1.25 -7.91
CA ALA A 250 -4.58 -1.78 -7.69
C ALA A 250 -3.63 -1.31 -8.78
N PHE A 251 -2.54 -0.68 -8.37
CA PHE A 251 -1.44 -0.25 -9.23
C PHE A 251 -0.10 -0.64 -8.63
N PRO A 252 0.89 -1.08 -9.43
CA PRO A 252 2.26 -1.21 -8.98
C PRO A 252 2.84 0.10 -8.46
N SER A 253 3.96 0.04 -7.77
CA SER A 253 4.65 1.23 -7.26
C SER A 253 4.90 2.27 -8.37
N ALA A 254 4.76 3.55 -8.03
CA ALA A 254 4.94 4.70 -8.93
C ALA A 254 3.99 4.74 -10.14
N CYS A 255 2.81 4.12 -10.06
CA CYS A 255 1.79 4.12 -11.11
C CYS A 255 0.56 4.98 -10.77
N GLY A 256 0.66 5.89 -9.79
CA GLY A 256 -0.35 6.92 -9.53
C GLY A 256 -1.47 6.53 -8.57
N LYS A 257 -1.29 5.50 -7.73
CA LYS A 257 -2.33 5.01 -6.80
C LYS A 257 -2.77 6.09 -5.80
N THR A 258 -1.85 6.71 -5.08
CA THR A 258 -2.18 7.76 -4.09
C THR A 258 -2.83 8.99 -4.75
N ASN A 259 -2.38 9.37 -5.94
CA ASN A 259 -2.96 10.48 -6.68
C ASN A 259 -4.41 10.19 -7.10
N LEU A 260 -4.72 8.95 -7.48
CA LEU A 260 -6.09 8.56 -7.79
C LEU A 260 -6.96 8.51 -6.53
N ALA A 261 -6.43 8.00 -5.41
CA ALA A 261 -7.16 7.91 -4.15
C ALA A 261 -7.65 9.26 -3.63
N MET A 262 -6.90 10.32 -3.89
CA MET A 262 -7.14 11.68 -3.41
C MET A 262 -7.43 12.65 -4.57
N LEU A 263 -7.99 12.15 -5.64
CA LEU A 263 -8.27 12.86 -6.88
C LEU A 263 -9.13 14.11 -6.65
N ILE A 264 -8.75 15.21 -7.31
CA ILE A 264 -9.60 16.41 -7.45
C ILE A 264 -10.11 16.43 -8.89
N PRO A 265 -11.43 16.24 -9.12
CA PRO A 265 -12.00 16.26 -10.46
C PRO A 265 -11.82 17.61 -11.16
N PRO A 266 -11.79 17.63 -12.50
CA PRO A 266 -11.84 18.87 -13.26
C PRO A 266 -13.10 19.69 -12.96
N GLU A 267 -13.01 20.99 -13.19
CA GLU A 267 -14.08 21.95 -12.87
C GLU A 267 -15.42 21.59 -13.53
N ILE A 268 -15.39 21.01 -14.74
CA ILE A 268 -16.63 20.57 -15.45
C ILE A 268 -17.41 19.52 -14.64
N TYR A 269 -16.73 18.72 -13.81
CA TYR A 269 -17.37 17.74 -12.94
C TYR A 269 -17.79 18.36 -11.61
N THR A 270 -16.90 19.13 -10.99
CA THR A 270 -17.20 19.76 -9.69
C THR A 270 -18.37 20.74 -9.77
N LYS A 271 -18.48 21.50 -10.86
CA LYS A 271 -19.63 22.40 -11.13
C LYS A 271 -20.96 21.66 -11.30
N LYS A 272 -20.92 20.42 -11.76
CA LYS A 272 -22.11 19.56 -11.86
C LYS A 272 -22.47 18.87 -10.54
N GLY A 273 -21.65 19.01 -9.51
CA GLY A 273 -21.90 18.44 -8.20
C GLY A 273 -21.18 17.12 -7.93
N TYR A 274 -20.26 16.68 -8.79
CA TYR A 274 -19.41 15.51 -8.52
C TYR A 274 -18.39 15.83 -7.43
N ARG A 275 -18.16 14.86 -6.52
CA ARG A 275 -17.14 14.90 -5.47
C ARG A 275 -16.43 13.56 -5.41
N VAL A 276 -15.15 13.58 -5.08
CA VAL A 276 -14.38 12.37 -4.84
C VAL A 276 -13.92 12.35 -3.38
N TYR A 277 -14.12 11.21 -2.73
CA TYR A 277 -13.74 10.97 -1.35
C TYR A 277 -12.82 9.75 -1.26
N THR A 278 -11.82 9.81 -0.37
CA THR A 278 -10.96 8.66 -0.10
C THR A 278 -11.43 7.90 1.13
N VAL A 279 -11.50 6.57 1.02
CA VAL A 279 -11.66 5.66 2.15
C VAL A 279 -10.31 5.06 2.53
N GLY A 280 -9.43 4.85 1.55
CA GLY A 280 -8.08 4.36 1.77
C GLY A 280 -7.21 4.56 0.54
N ASP A 281 -5.90 4.72 0.76
CA ASP A 281 -4.95 4.98 -0.33
C ASP A 281 -4.12 3.76 -0.75
N ASP A 282 -4.07 2.69 0.07
CA ASP A 282 -3.07 1.65 -0.12
C ASP A 282 -3.58 0.22 0.05
N ILE A 283 -4.42 -0.07 1.05
CA ILE A 283 -4.84 -1.42 1.40
C ILE A 283 -6.36 -1.50 1.56
N ALA A 284 -6.96 -2.53 0.99
CA ALA A 284 -8.37 -2.84 1.11
C ALA A 284 -8.56 -4.30 1.56
N TRP A 285 -9.43 -4.51 2.53
CA TRP A 285 -9.93 -5.83 2.89
C TRP A 285 -11.34 -5.99 2.35
N LEU A 286 -11.53 -7.01 1.51
CA LEU A 286 -12.75 -7.23 0.75
C LEU A 286 -13.50 -8.44 1.27
N ARG A 287 -14.79 -8.27 1.57
CA ARG A 287 -15.66 -9.34 2.08
C ARG A 287 -17.00 -9.32 1.37
N VAL A 288 -17.61 -10.50 1.26
CA VAL A 288 -18.97 -10.63 0.76
C VAL A 288 -19.95 -10.32 1.89
N GLY A 289 -20.82 -9.34 1.67
CA GLY A 289 -21.87 -8.96 2.60
C GLY A 289 -23.08 -9.89 2.56
N ALA A 290 -24.00 -9.73 3.52
CA ALA A 290 -25.24 -10.51 3.60
C ALA A 290 -26.13 -10.36 2.37
N ASP A 291 -26.04 -9.22 1.68
CA ASP A 291 -26.75 -8.93 0.43
C ASP A 291 -26.09 -9.54 -0.83
N GLY A 292 -24.98 -10.24 -0.66
CA GLY A 292 -24.22 -10.85 -1.76
C GLY A 292 -23.31 -9.90 -2.54
N ARG A 293 -23.18 -8.64 -2.09
CA ARG A 293 -22.25 -7.65 -2.68
C ARG A 293 -20.89 -7.73 -2.02
N LEU A 294 -19.87 -7.27 -2.72
CA LEU A 294 -18.51 -7.14 -2.19
C LEU A 294 -18.36 -5.80 -1.46
N TYR A 295 -17.87 -5.86 -0.22
CA TYR A 295 -17.60 -4.69 0.63
C TYR A 295 -16.13 -4.56 0.92
N ALA A 296 -15.64 -3.33 1.02
CA ALA A 296 -14.26 -3.01 1.36
C ALA A 296 -14.18 -2.19 2.64
N ILE A 297 -13.21 -2.53 3.49
CA ILE A 297 -12.76 -1.68 4.60
C ILE A 297 -11.31 -1.30 4.36
N ASN A 298 -10.92 -0.13 4.88
CA ASN A 298 -9.51 0.22 5.03
C ASN A 298 -9.04 -0.28 6.41
N PRO A 299 -8.06 -1.21 6.46
CA PRO A 299 -7.54 -1.67 7.75
C PRO A 299 -6.69 -0.62 8.47
N GLU A 300 -6.20 0.41 7.78
CA GLU A 300 -5.31 1.43 8.32
C GLU A 300 -6.06 2.69 8.78
N ALA A 301 -5.49 3.43 9.74
CA ALA A 301 -6.02 4.70 10.24
C ALA A 301 -5.25 5.92 9.73
N GLY A 302 -4.18 5.70 8.99
CA GLY A 302 -3.29 6.75 8.50
C GLY A 302 -2.71 6.44 7.13
N PHE A 303 -1.94 7.39 6.63
CA PHE A 303 -1.20 7.28 5.38
C PHE A 303 0.30 7.20 5.65
N PHE A 304 0.96 6.26 5.01
CA PHE A 304 2.41 6.13 4.99
C PHE A 304 2.90 6.39 3.57
N GLY A 305 2.95 7.67 3.20
CA GLY A 305 3.17 8.11 1.83
C GLY A 305 4.63 8.39 1.50
N VAL A 306 4.98 8.28 0.21
CA VAL A 306 6.27 8.75 -0.32
C VAL A 306 6.23 10.27 -0.40
N ALA A 307 7.21 10.95 0.20
CA ALA A 307 7.25 12.40 0.24
C ALA A 307 7.72 13.05 -1.09
N PRO A 308 8.85 12.64 -1.71
CA PRO A 308 9.31 13.27 -2.95
C PRO A 308 8.24 13.29 -4.05
N GLY A 309 8.11 14.43 -4.71
CA GLY A 309 7.11 14.66 -5.76
C GLY A 309 5.72 15.08 -5.25
N THR A 310 5.45 14.97 -3.96
CA THR A 310 4.19 15.46 -3.37
C THR A 310 4.23 16.97 -3.22
N ASN A 311 3.30 17.68 -3.86
CA ASN A 311 3.22 19.14 -3.86
C ASN A 311 1.79 19.62 -4.13
N GLU A 312 1.57 20.93 -4.08
CA GLU A 312 0.26 21.57 -4.31
C GLU A 312 -0.32 21.28 -5.71
N LYS A 313 0.50 20.97 -6.69
CA LYS A 313 0.06 20.70 -8.06
C LYS A 313 -0.22 19.21 -8.28
N SER A 314 0.67 18.34 -7.79
CA SER A 314 0.58 16.90 -8.03
C SER A 314 -0.47 16.21 -7.16
N ASN A 315 -0.54 16.56 -5.87
CA ASN A 315 -1.50 16.02 -4.92
C ASN A 315 -1.71 16.95 -3.72
N PRO A 316 -2.52 18.02 -3.86
CA PRO A 316 -2.76 18.97 -2.79
C PRO A 316 -3.43 18.34 -1.55
N ASN A 317 -4.26 17.31 -1.72
CA ASN A 317 -4.89 16.61 -0.59
C ASN A 317 -3.88 15.81 0.24
N ALA A 318 -2.94 15.11 -0.40
CA ALA A 318 -1.86 14.42 0.31
C ALA A 318 -0.98 15.40 1.06
N LEU A 319 -0.61 16.51 0.41
CA LEU A 319 0.18 17.55 1.06
C LEU A 319 -0.54 18.16 2.26
N ALA A 320 -1.83 18.49 2.12
CA ALA A 320 -2.64 18.99 3.22
C ALA A 320 -2.74 18.02 4.40
N SER A 321 -2.73 16.71 4.12
CA SER A 321 -2.76 15.67 5.16
C SER A 321 -1.52 15.70 6.06
N THR A 322 -0.39 16.23 5.57
CA THR A 322 0.88 16.28 6.31
C THR A 322 1.03 17.51 7.22
N ARG A 323 0.06 18.42 7.24
CA ARG A 323 0.19 19.75 7.88
C ARG A 323 0.15 19.73 9.40
N LYS A 324 -0.30 18.64 10.03
CA LYS A 324 -0.36 18.49 11.49
C LYS A 324 -0.22 17.04 11.93
N ASN A 325 0.28 16.84 13.14
CA ASN A 325 0.37 15.53 13.81
C ASN A 325 1.02 14.44 12.94
N THR A 326 1.97 14.83 12.12
CA THR A 326 2.62 13.99 11.11
C THR A 326 4.05 13.69 11.52
N ILE A 327 4.51 12.48 11.22
CA ILE A 327 5.92 12.08 11.38
C ILE A 327 6.55 12.01 9.99
N PHE A 328 7.62 12.77 9.81
CA PHE A 328 8.41 12.75 8.58
C PHE A 328 9.67 11.91 8.80
N THR A 329 9.97 11.04 7.85
CA THR A 329 11.14 10.15 7.91
C THR A 329 12.05 10.37 6.71
N ASN A 330 13.31 10.72 6.94
CA ASN A 330 14.35 10.87 5.93
C ASN A 330 14.09 11.96 4.86
N VAL A 331 13.29 12.94 5.17
CA VAL A 331 13.17 14.18 4.39
C VAL A 331 14.30 15.16 4.80
N ALA A 332 14.38 16.30 4.17
CA ALA A 332 15.30 17.37 4.58
C ALA A 332 14.63 18.32 5.60
N ILE A 333 15.43 19.00 6.39
CA ILE A 333 14.99 20.05 7.32
C ILE A 333 15.50 21.40 6.83
N ASN A 334 14.62 22.40 6.82
CA ASN A 334 15.02 23.78 6.62
C ASN A 334 15.46 24.36 7.97
N PRO A 335 16.76 24.69 8.15
CA PRO A 335 17.25 25.17 9.44
C PRO A 335 16.80 26.61 9.77
N GLU A 336 16.27 27.37 8.81
CA GLU A 336 15.81 28.73 9.02
C GLU A 336 14.51 28.81 9.80
N ASP A 337 13.58 27.87 9.53
CA ASP A 337 12.26 27.87 10.16
C ASP A 337 11.87 26.54 10.79
N ASN A 338 12.76 25.56 10.77
CA ASN A 338 12.54 24.23 11.30
C ASN A 338 11.31 23.50 10.68
N THR A 339 11.14 23.66 9.38
CA THR A 339 10.16 22.91 8.57
C THR A 339 10.87 21.85 7.75
N VAL A 340 10.10 21.03 7.04
CA VAL A 340 10.61 19.95 6.19
C VAL A 340 10.59 20.35 4.72
N TRP A 341 11.47 19.71 3.95
CA TRP A 341 11.51 19.86 2.50
C TRP A 341 11.90 18.53 1.82
N TRP A 342 11.42 18.33 0.61
CA TRP A 342 11.79 17.21 -0.25
C TRP A 342 11.75 17.63 -1.73
N GLU A 343 12.41 16.89 -2.58
CA GLU A 343 12.48 17.18 -4.02
C GLU A 343 11.07 17.19 -4.62
N GLY A 344 10.79 18.28 -5.33
CA GLY A 344 9.49 18.51 -5.95
C GLY A 344 8.45 19.21 -5.06
N LEU A 345 8.74 19.46 -3.77
CA LEU A 345 7.81 20.21 -2.90
C LEU A 345 7.60 21.63 -3.41
N THR A 346 8.68 22.29 -3.82
CA THR A 346 8.67 23.61 -4.42
C THR A 346 9.44 23.59 -5.75
N LYS A 347 9.13 24.52 -6.65
CA LYS A 347 9.80 24.63 -7.95
C LYS A 347 11.28 24.95 -7.78
N THR A 348 11.58 25.87 -6.85
CA THR A 348 12.95 26.26 -6.50
C THR A 348 13.25 25.74 -5.10
N PRO A 349 14.33 24.96 -4.90
CA PRO A 349 14.71 24.50 -3.58
C PRO A 349 15.18 25.66 -2.70
N PRO A 350 15.05 25.57 -1.37
CA PRO A 350 15.68 26.49 -0.44
C PRO A 350 17.20 26.55 -0.67
N ALA A 351 17.79 27.71 -0.41
CA ALA A 351 19.23 27.92 -0.63
C ALA A 351 20.11 27.02 0.27
N ARG A 352 19.61 26.64 1.43
CA ARG A 352 20.33 25.83 2.42
C ARG A 352 19.36 24.93 3.19
N LEU A 353 19.70 23.65 3.31
CA LEU A 353 18.96 22.65 4.07
C LEU A 353 19.93 21.79 4.91
N ILE A 354 19.38 21.02 5.82
CA ILE A 354 20.05 19.85 6.39
C ILE A 354 19.45 18.62 5.69
N ASP A 355 20.29 17.83 5.05
CA ASP A 355 19.83 16.67 4.29
C ASP A 355 19.37 15.51 5.18
N TRP A 356 18.85 14.47 4.55
CA TRP A 356 18.33 13.29 5.24
C TRP A 356 19.39 12.52 6.05
N LYS A 357 20.69 12.74 5.76
CA LYS A 357 21.81 12.17 6.54
C LYS A 357 22.24 13.05 7.70
N GLY A 358 21.69 14.27 7.80
CA GLY A 358 22.06 15.24 8.83
C GLY A 358 23.21 16.17 8.45
N ASN A 359 23.58 16.24 7.18
CA ASN A 359 24.66 17.08 6.66
C ASN A 359 24.12 18.39 6.07
N PRO A 360 24.90 19.49 6.12
CA PRO A 360 24.56 20.70 5.37
C PRO A 360 24.40 20.40 3.87
N TRP A 361 23.38 20.98 3.27
CA TRP A 361 23.04 20.78 1.86
C TRP A 361 22.72 22.10 1.17
N THR A 362 23.18 22.22 -0.09
CA THR A 362 22.83 23.30 -1.01
C THR A 362 22.46 22.75 -2.39
N PRO A 363 21.66 23.49 -3.21
CA PRO A 363 21.16 22.97 -4.49
C PRO A 363 22.23 22.63 -5.55
N ASP A 364 23.43 23.22 -5.43
CA ASP A 364 24.56 23.04 -6.36
C ASP A 364 25.45 21.85 -6.02
N MET A 365 25.24 21.19 -4.91
CA MET A 365 26.04 20.03 -4.48
C MET A 365 25.93 18.86 -5.45
N LYS A 366 27.08 18.27 -5.77
CA LYS A 366 27.20 17.08 -6.62
C LYS A 366 28.00 16.00 -5.93
N ASP A 367 27.65 14.75 -6.24
CA ASP A 367 28.38 13.57 -5.78
C ASP A 367 29.67 13.36 -6.60
N ALA A 368 30.40 12.28 -6.27
CA ALA A 368 31.65 11.93 -6.95
C ALA A 368 31.48 11.66 -8.46
N ASP A 369 30.27 11.30 -8.89
CA ASP A 369 29.93 11.05 -10.30
C ASP A 369 29.39 12.32 -11.01
N GLY A 370 29.39 13.46 -10.33
CA GLY A 370 28.87 14.73 -10.84
C GLY A 370 27.35 14.83 -10.89
N LYS A 371 26.62 13.91 -10.24
CA LYS A 371 25.17 13.95 -10.15
C LYS A 371 24.70 14.81 -8.99
N PRO A 372 23.55 15.51 -9.11
CA PRO A 372 22.99 16.28 -8.00
C PRO A 372 22.79 15.45 -6.75
N VAL A 373 23.26 15.94 -5.60
CA VAL A 373 22.98 15.32 -4.29
C VAL A 373 21.54 15.62 -3.91
N LYS A 374 20.78 14.60 -3.50
CA LYS A 374 19.41 14.76 -3.02
C LYS A 374 19.39 15.23 -1.56
N ALA A 375 18.53 16.18 -1.26
CA ALA A 375 18.32 16.66 0.10
C ALA A 375 17.49 15.66 0.93
N ALA A 376 16.41 15.15 0.35
CA ALA A 376 15.62 14.07 0.92
C ALA A 376 15.99 12.73 0.29
N HIS A 377 15.85 11.63 1.04
CA HIS A 377 15.97 10.30 0.45
C HIS A 377 14.85 10.07 -0.57
N PRO A 378 15.10 9.45 -1.74
CA PRO A 378 14.06 9.19 -2.74
C PRO A 378 12.87 8.37 -2.22
N ASN A 379 13.08 7.55 -1.19
CA ASN A 379 12.05 6.78 -0.50
C ASN A 379 11.68 7.37 0.87
N SER A 380 11.93 8.65 1.09
CA SER A 380 11.50 9.35 2.30
C SER A 380 9.99 9.34 2.43
N ARG A 381 9.51 9.33 3.67
CA ARG A 381 8.11 9.08 3.99
C ARG A 381 7.51 10.15 4.88
N PHE A 382 6.21 10.30 4.79
CA PHE A 382 5.41 10.92 5.82
C PHE A 382 4.40 9.91 6.38
N THR A 383 4.16 9.97 7.69
CA THR A 383 3.11 9.20 8.36
C THR A 383 2.09 10.20 8.88
N ALA A 384 0.92 10.24 8.26
CA ALA A 384 -0.11 11.24 8.54
C ALA A 384 -1.43 10.59 8.95
N PRO A 385 -2.16 11.15 9.94
CA PRO A 385 -3.51 10.70 10.25
C PRO A 385 -4.43 10.85 9.05
N ALA A 386 -5.21 9.83 8.72
CA ALA A 386 -6.13 9.89 7.57
C ALA A 386 -7.19 10.99 7.74
N ILE A 387 -7.58 11.28 8.97
CA ILE A 387 -8.55 12.34 9.29
C ILE A 387 -8.07 13.74 8.89
N ASN A 388 -6.77 13.93 8.67
CA ASN A 388 -6.23 15.20 8.17
C ASN A 388 -6.54 15.43 6.69
N CYS A 389 -6.90 14.39 5.95
CA CYS A 389 -7.14 14.50 4.51
C CYS A 389 -8.42 15.29 4.22
N PRO A 390 -8.34 16.36 3.41
CA PRO A 390 -9.53 17.18 3.11
C PRO A 390 -10.68 16.43 2.43
N CYS A 391 -10.36 15.36 1.69
CA CYS A 391 -11.36 14.54 0.99
C CYS A 391 -11.63 13.18 1.67
N ILE A 392 -11.33 13.05 2.97
CA ILE A 392 -11.64 11.82 3.70
C ILE A 392 -13.15 11.55 3.67
N SER A 393 -13.52 10.30 3.37
CA SER A 393 -14.92 9.87 3.35
C SER A 393 -15.52 9.83 4.74
N SER A 394 -16.79 10.19 4.87
CA SER A 394 -17.56 9.95 6.10
C SER A 394 -17.67 8.46 6.45
N GLU A 395 -17.52 7.59 5.45
CA GLU A 395 -17.56 6.13 5.59
C GLU A 395 -16.19 5.49 5.91
N PHE A 396 -15.17 6.32 6.20
CA PHE A 396 -13.81 5.86 6.52
C PHE A 396 -13.79 4.84 7.68
N GLU A 397 -14.58 5.07 8.72
CA GLU A 397 -14.71 4.19 9.89
C GLU A 397 -15.98 3.31 9.87
N ALA A 398 -16.66 3.19 8.72
CA ALA A 398 -17.87 2.38 8.61
C ALA A 398 -17.58 0.90 8.98
N PRO A 399 -18.24 0.34 10.01
CA PRO A 399 -17.91 -0.99 10.52
C PRO A 399 -18.06 -2.11 9.49
N ASN A 400 -19.03 -2.00 8.60
CA ASN A 400 -19.28 -2.99 7.55
C ASN A 400 -18.62 -2.67 6.22
N GLY A 401 -17.89 -1.56 6.15
CA GLY A 401 -17.24 -1.09 4.93
C GLY A 401 -18.20 -0.48 3.92
N VAL A 402 -17.71 -0.31 2.71
CA VAL A 402 -18.44 0.30 1.59
C VAL A 402 -18.65 -0.71 0.46
N PRO A 403 -19.82 -0.70 -0.22
CA PRO A 403 -20.08 -1.63 -1.33
C PRO A 403 -19.28 -1.22 -2.56
N ILE A 404 -18.62 -2.17 -3.21
CA ILE A 404 -17.75 -1.94 -4.35
C ILE A 404 -18.50 -2.19 -5.65
N SER A 405 -18.52 -1.18 -6.53
CA SER A 405 -19.14 -1.26 -7.85
C SER A 405 -18.15 -1.67 -8.94
N ALA A 406 -16.88 -1.28 -8.81
CA ALA A 406 -15.84 -1.59 -9.79
C ALA A 406 -14.51 -1.91 -9.11
N ILE A 407 -13.76 -2.82 -9.72
CA ILE A 407 -12.37 -3.12 -9.39
C ILE A 407 -11.52 -2.70 -10.58
N ILE A 408 -10.48 -1.89 -10.33
CA ILE A 408 -9.63 -1.33 -11.38
C ILE A 408 -8.21 -1.85 -11.19
N PHE A 409 -7.66 -2.45 -12.23
CA PHE A 409 -6.25 -2.77 -12.32
C PHE A 409 -5.56 -1.81 -13.26
N GLY A 410 -4.28 -1.56 -13.07
CA GLY A 410 -3.52 -0.71 -13.97
C GLY A 410 -2.02 -0.82 -13.76
N GLY A 411 -1.27 -0.47 -14.80
CA GLY A 411 0.18 -0.46 -14.77
C GLY A 411 0.72 0.54 -15.77
N ARG A 412 2.01 0.72 -15.77
CA ARG A 412 2.71 1.65 -16.68
C ARG A 412 3.10 0.91 -17.96
N ARG A 413 2.40 1.18 -19.06
CA ARG A 413 2.70 0.63 -20.38
C ARG A 413 2.78 1.76 -21.41
N ALA A 414 3.89 1.85 -22.14
CA ALA A 414 4.09 2.92 -23.14
C ALA A 414 3.17 2.77 -24.36
N ALA A 415 2.79 1.55 -24.72
CA ALA A 415 2.05 1.30 -25.97
C ALA A 415 0.95 0.23 -25.89
N THR A 416 1.12 -0.82 -25.11
CA THR A 416 0.36 -2.07 -25.26
C THR A 416 -1.10 -1.95 -24.85
N THR A 417 -1.37 -1.45 -23.65
CA THR A 417 -2.73 -1.40 -23.10
C THR A 417 -3.43 -0.08 -23.43
N PRO A 418 -4.72 -0.12 -23.78
CA PRO A 418 -5.49 1.11 -24.01
C PRO A 418 -5.69 1.89 -22.70
N LEU A 419 -6.16 3.15 -22.85
CA LEU A 419 -6.46 4.02 -21.70
C LEU A 419 -7.35 3.34 -20.66
N VAL A 420 -8.36 2.62 -21.14
CA VAL A 420 -9.26 1.83 -20.28
C VAL A 420 -9.89 0.70 -21.08
N TYR A 421 -10.09 -0.44 -20.44
CA TYR A 421 -10.98 -1.49 -20.95
C TYR A 421 -11.63 -2.27 -19.80
N GLN A 422 -12.79 -2.82 -20.08
CA GLN A 422 -13.58 -3.65 -19.16
C GLN A 422 -13.36 -5.12 -19.48
N SER A 423 -13.19 -5.94 -18.46
CA SER A 423 -13.14 -7.39 -18.60
C SER A 423 -14.51 -7.98 -19.02
N ARG A 424 -14.48 -9.16 -19.65
CA ARG A 424 -15.66 -9.85 -20.16
C ARG A 424 -16.50 -10.50 -19.06
N SER A 425 -15.86 -10.90 -17.98
CA SER A 425 -16.44 -11.65 -16.88
C SER A 425 -15.58 -11.49 -15.63
N TRP A 426 -15.98 -12.08 -14.51
CA TRP A 426 -15.13 -12.14 -13.32
C TRP A 426 -13.83 -12.91 -13.59
N ASP A 427 -13.90 -14.11 -14.17
CA ASP A 427 -12.72 -14.93 -14.46
C ASP A 427 -11.78 -14.23 -15.45
N ASN A 428 -12.33 -13.58 -16.48
CA ASN A 428 -11.54 -12.72 -17.38
C ASN A 428 -10.92 -11.53 -16.61
N GLY A 429 -11.64 -10.95 -15.65
CA GLY A 429 -11.11 -9.90 -14.76
C GLY A 429 -9.97 -10.38 -13.89
N VAL A 430 -10.03 -11.60 -13.38
CA VAL A 430 -8.91 -12.22 -12.65
C VAL A 430 -7.71 -12.42 -13.58
N PHE A 431 -7.95 -12.84 -14.81
CA PHE A 431 -6.93 -12.90 -15.85
C PHE A 431 -6.28 -11.51 -16.07
N VAL A 432 -7.08 -10.46 -16.23
CA VAL A 432 -6.61 -9.07 -16.40
C VAL A 432 -5.72 -8.64 -15.22
N GLY A 433 -6.14 -8.94 -13.99
CA GLY A 433 -5.34 -8.65 -12.79
C GLY A 433 -4.06 -9.46 -12.71
N SER A 434 -4.09 -10.74 -13.08
CA SER A 434 -2.95 -11.65 -13.03
C SER A 434 -1.83 -11.29 -14.01
N ILE A 435 -2.16 -10.60 -15.10
CA ILE A 435 -1.20 -10.19 -16.13
C ILE A 435 -0.73 -8.74 -15.99
N MET A 436 -1.16 -8.04 -14.96
CA MET A 436 -0.69 -6.67 -14.71
C MET A 436 0.82 -6.57 -14.85
N ALA A 437 1.25 -5.51 -15.49
CA ALA A 437 2.66 -5.26 -15.72
C ALA A 437 2.98 -3.77 -15.72
N SER A 438 4.20 -3.45 -15.35
CA SER A 438 4.78 -2.12 -15.49
C SER A 438 6.11 -2.19 -16.21
N GLU A 439 6.35 -1.23 -17.09
CA GLU A 439 7.64 -1.08 -17.75
C GLU A 439 8.61 -0.30 -16.85
N THR A 440 9.87 -0.73 -16.84
CA THR A 440 10.91 -0.06 -16.07
C THR A 440 11.16 1.34 -16.62
N THR A 441 11.41 2.27 -15.70
CA THR A 441 11.77 3.66 -16.04
C THR A 441 13.27 3.89 -15.91
N ALA A 442 13.77 5.00 -16.43
CA ALA A 442 15.19 5.41 -16.30
C ALA A 442 15.65 5.56 -14.83
N ALA A 443 14.72 5.72 -13.89
CA ALA A 443 15.03 5.84 -12.47
C ALA A 443 15.26 4.48 -11.78
N ALA A 444 14.86 3.37 -12.41
CA ALA A 444 15.04 2.03 -11.89
C ALA A 444 16.37 1.42 -12.37
N ALA A 445 16.97 0.56 -11.55
CA ALA A 445 18.13 -0.22 -11.98
C ALA A 445 17.74 -1.20 -13.09
N GLY A 446 18.44 -1.16 -14.24
CA GLY A 446 18.21 -2.04 -15.39
C GLY A 446 17.86 -1.29 -16.67
N ALA A 447 17.51 -2.02 -17.73
CA ALA A 447 17.13 -1.46 -19.02
C ALA A 447 15.75 -0.78 -18.94
N VAL A 448 15.62 0.36 -19.61
CA VAL A 448 14.34 1.08 -19.76
C VAL A 448 13.38 0.27 -20.63
N GLY A 449 12.08 0.28 -20.30
CA GLY A 449 11.04 -0.38 -21.10
C GLY A 449 10.94 -1.89 -20.89
N VAL A 450 11.64 -2.47 -19.92
CA VAL A 450 11.50 -3.89 -19.58
C VAL A 450 10.19 -4.11 -18.84
N VAL A 451 9.37 -5.04 -19.35
CA VAL A 451 8.08 -5.42 -18.76
C VAL A 451 8.30 -6.25 -17.50
N ARG A 452 7.78 -5.77 -16.38
CA ARG A 452 7.76 -6.50 -15.10
C ARG A 452 6.32 -6.84 -14.74
N ARG A 453 6.02 -8.13 -14.65
CA ARG A 453 4.72 -8.61 -14.20
C ARG A 453 4.60 -8.43 -12.70
N ASP A 454 3.50 -7.84 -12.29
CA ASP A 454 3.15 -7.63 -10.88
C ASP A 454 1.66 -7.89 -10.69
N PRO A 455 1.25 -9.15 -10.62
CA PRO A 455 -0.16 -9.52 -10.53
C PRO A 455 -0.87 -8.80 -9.40
N MET A 456 -1.92 -8.06 -9.75
CA MET A 456 -2.79 -7.33 -8.82
C MET A 456 -2.01 -6.39 -7.86
N ALA A 457 -0.78 -5.99 -8.23
CA ALA A 457 0.19 -5.27 -7.40
C ALA A 457 0.54 -6.00 -6.09
N MET A 458 0.41 -7.32 -6.07
CA MET A 458 0.58 -8.18 -4.90
C MET A 458 1.85 -9.04 -4.93
N LEU A 459 2.71 -8.91 -5.94
CA LEU A 459 3.87 -9.77 -6.05
C LEU A 459 4.75 -9.79 -4.78
N PRO A 460 5.09 -8.63 -4.17
CA PRO A 460 5.87 -8.61 -2.93
C PRO A 460 5.03 -8.86 -1.66
N PHE A 461 3.72 -8.99 -1.77
CA PHE A 461 2.80 -8.91 -0.63
C PHE A 461 1.86 -10.10 -0.46
N CYS A 462 1.89 -11.07 -1.37
CA CYS A 462 1.14 -12.30 -1.23
C CYS A 462 1.87 -13.25 -0.27
N GLY A 463 1.23 -13.61 0.83
CA GLY A 463 1.80 -14.42 1.91
C GLY A 463 1.75 -15.93 1.67
N TYR A 464 1.48 -16.38 0.43
CA TYR A 464 1.38 -17.78 0.06
C TYR A 464 1.58 -17.96 -1.45
N HIS A 465 1.44 -19.18 -1.96
CA HIS A 465 1.63 -19.48 -3.39
C HIS A 465 0.66 -18.64 -4.24
N MET A 466 1.21 -17.83 -5.14
CA MET A 466 0.40 -16.88 -5.93
C MET A 466 -0.55 -17.59 -6.92
N GLY A 467 -0.24 -18.79 -7.35
CA GLY A 467 -1.20 -19.61 -8.12
C GLY A 467 -2.47 -19.90 -7.32
N ASP A 468 -2.33 -20.22 -6.03
CA ASP A 468 -3.46 -20.42 -5.12
C ASP A 468 -4.19 -19.09 -4.83
N TYR A 469 -3.47 -17.98 -4.82
CA TYR A 469 -4.05 -16.64 -4.70
C TYR A 469 -4.96 -16.32 -5.90
N PHE A 470 -4.55 -16.65 -7.11
CA PHE A 470 -5.42 -16.51 -8.29
C PHE A 470 -6.66 -17.40 -8.19
N GLN A 471 -6.48 -18.66 -7.75
CA GLN A 471 -7.60 -19.56 -7.53
C GLN A 471 -8.58 -19.03 -6.50
N HIS A 472 -8.07 -18.42 -5.43
CA HIS A 472 -8.90 -17.78 -4.40
C HIS A 472 -9.76 -16.65 -4.98
N TRP A 473 -9.18 -15.81 -5.86
CA TRP A 473 -9.93 -14.78 -6.59
C TRP A 473 -11.07 -15.37 -7.43
N ILE A 474 -10.78 -16.44 -8.17
CA ILE A 474 -11.78 -17.14 -8.98
C ILE A 474 -12.89 -17.71 -8.09
N ASP A 475 -12.52 -18.37 -7.01
CA ASP A 475 -13.47 -18.97 -6.06
C ASP A 475 -14.33 -17.91 -5.36
N MET A 476 -13.77 -16.76 -5.02
CA MET A 476 -14.52 -15.63 -4.46
C MET A 476 -15.60 -15.13 -5.42
N GLY A 477 -15.35 -15.11 -6.71
CA GLY A 477 -16.33 -14.73 -7.72
C GLY A 477 -17.60 -15.58 -7.66
N LYS A 478 -17.48 -16.85 -7.32
CA LYS A 478 -18.63 -17.76 -7.16
C LYS A 478 -19.48 -17.45 -5.93
N LYS A 479 -18.92 -16.78 -4.93
CA LYS A 479 -19.60 -16.38 -3.70
C LYS A 479 -20.27 -15.01 -3.78
N ILE A 480 -19.83 -14.16 -4.70
CA ILE A 480 -20.33 -12.80 -4.88
C ILE A 480 -21.55 -12.86 -5.80
N LYS A 481 -22.74 -12.58 -5.27
CA LYS A 481 -23.99 -12.62 -6.05
C LYS A 481 -24.13 -11.40 -6.98
N VAL A 482 -23.70 -10.23 -6.53
CA VAL A 482 -23.68 -9.00 -7.31
C VAL A 482 -22.21 -8.60 -7.50
N GLN A 483 -21.61 -9.11 -8.56
CA GLN A 483 -20.19 -8.92 -8.81
C GLN A 483 -19.88 -7.48 -9.24
N PRO A 484 -18.83 -6.86 -8.69
CA PRO A 484 -18.24 -5.67 -9.30
C PRO A 484 -17.77 -5.99 -10.72
N LYS A 485 -17.82 -4.99 -11.60
CA LYS A 485 -17.17 -5.10 -12.91
C LYS A 485 -15.68 -4.81 -12.75
N ILE A 486 -14.84 -5.47 -13.54
CA ILE A 486 -13.39 -5.35 -13.47
C ILE A 486 -12.88 -4.63 -14.71
N PHE A 487 -12.02 -3.64 -14.49
CA PHE A 487 -11.45 -2.78 -15.53
C PHE A 487 -9.94 -2.78 -15.44
N ASN A 488 -9.27 -2.42 -16.55
CA ASN A 488 -7.87 -2.05 -16.55
C ASN A 488 -7.71 -0.64 -17.09
N VAL A 489 -6.80 0.14 -16.50
CA VAL A 489 -6.47 1.50 -16.96
C VAL A 489 -4.98 1.63 -17.21
N ASN A 490 -4.61 2.53 -18.14
CA ASN A 490 -3.23 2.85 -18.45
C ASN A 490 -3.09 4.35 -18.72
N TRP A 491 -2.58 5.09 -17.73
CA TRP A 491 -2.35 6.53 -17.82
C TRP A 491 -1.07 6.92 -18.58
N PHE A 492 -0.26 5.94 -19.01
CA PHE A 492 1.16 6.13 -19.32
C PHE A 492 1.54 5.89 -20.76
N ARG A 493 0.59 5.83 -21.68
CA ARG A 493 0.94 5.79 -23.10
C ARG A 493 1.74 7.01 -23.51
N THR A 494 2.77 6.78 -24.33
CA THR A 494 3.70 7.83 -24.77
C THR A 494 3.59 8.06 -26.28
N ASP A 495 3.91 9.28 -26.69
CA ASP A 495 4.13 9.64 -28.09
C ASP A 495 5.52 9.17 -28.59
N SER A 496 5.86 9.49 -29.82
CA SER A 496 7.15 9.14 -30.43
C SER A 496 8.37 9.77 -29.75
N GLU A 497 8.15 10.82 -28.98
CA GLU A 497 9.20 11.53 -28.22
C GLU A 497 9.28 11.05 -26.76
N GLY A 498 8.40 10.14 -26.36
CA GLY A 498 8.36 9.59 -25.01
C GLY A 498 7.57 10.42 -23.99
N HIS A 499 6.81 11.43 -24.45
CA HIS A 499 5.92 12.20 -23.57
C HIS A 499 4.60 11.48 -23.34
N PHE A 500 4.05 11.58 -22.13
CA PHE A 500 2.74 11.04 -21.82
C PHE A 500 1.65 11.76 -22.63
N ILE A 501 0.79 10.99 -23.30
CA ILE A 501 -0.29 11.52 -24.12
C ILE A 501 -1.48 11.92 -23.24
N TRP A 502 -1.85 11.05 -22.28
CA TRP A 502 -2.95 11.33 -21.36
C TRP A 502 -2.46 12.25 -20.23
N PRO A 503 -3.20 13.33 -19.91
CA PRO A 503 -2.74 14.29 -18.89
C PRO A 503 -2.72 13.74 -17.47
N GLY A 504 -3.54 12.74 -17.16
CA GLY A 504 -3.58 12.15 -15.83
C GLY A 504 -4.19 13.06 -14.76
N PHE A 505 -3.84 12.82 -13.49
CA PHE A 505 -4.35 13.57 -12.34
C PHE A 505 -5.88 13.72 -12.35
N GLY A 506 -6.41 14.95 -12.26
CA GLY A 506 -7.84 15.22 -12.28
C GLY A 506 -8.58 14.68 -13.49
N ASP A 507 -7.93 14.64 -14.65
CA ASP A 507 -8.53 14.12 -15.90
C ASP A 507 -8.83 12.62 -15.84
N ASN A 508 -8.27 11.88 -14.91
CA ASN A 508 -8.64 10.49 -14.65
C ASN A 508 -10.10 10.33 -14.22
N MET A 509 -10.72 11.40 -13.73
CA MET A 509 -12.17 11.43 -13.45
C MET A 509 -13.00 11.13 -14.69
N ARG A 510 -12.54 11.52 -15.89
CA ARG A 510 -13.22 11.26 -17.16
C ARG A 510 -13.35 9.77 -17.44
N VAL A 511 -12.31 9.02 -17.07
CA VAL A 511 -12.29 7.55 -17.19
C VAL A 511 -13.13 6.91 -16.08
N LEU A 512 -13.05 7.41 -14.84
CA LEU A 512 -13.91 6.94 -13.75
C LEU A 512 -15.40 7.14 -14.06
N ASP A 513 -15.77 8.26 -14.66
CA ASP A 513 -17.15 8.52 -15.07
C ASP A 513 -17.64 7.46 -16.07
N TRP A 514 -16.84 7.11 -17.07
CA TRP A 514 -17.18 6.03 -18.00
C TRP A 514 -17.29 4.68 -17.28
N ILE A 515 -16.35 4.35 -16.41
CA ILE A 515 -16.36 3.10 -15.63
C ILE A 515 -17.67 2.98 -14.84
N LEU A 516 -18.08 4.05 -14.14
CA LEU A 516 -19.32 4.06 -13.37
C LEU A 516 -20.57 3.92 -14.24
N LYS A 517 -20.58 4.57 -15.41
CA LYS A 517 -21.67 4.43 -16.39
C LYS A 517 -21.76 2.99 -16.92
N ARG A 518 -20.63 2.32 -17.11
CA ARG A 518 -20.61 0.90 -17.45
C ARG A 518 -21.18 0.04 -16.32
N CYS A 519 -20.86 0.34 -15.08
CA CYS A 519 -21.43 -0.37 -13.91
C CYS A 519 -22.94 -0.18 -13.81
N GLU A 520 -23.43 0.99 -14.20
CA GLU A 520 -24.87 1.34 -14.21
C GLU A 520 -25.58 0.89 -15.50
N GLU A 521 -24.85 0.36 -16.47
CA GLU A 521 -25.35 -0.07 -17.77
C GLU A 521 -26.03 1.06 -18.59
N THR A 522 -25.52 2.29 -18.44
CA THR A 522 -26.05 3.49 -19.10
C THR A 522 -25.31 3.90 -20.36
N VAL A 523 -24.18 3.25 -20.68
CA VAL A 523 -23.42 3.43 -21.91
C VAL A 523 -23.03 2.09 -22.53
N ASP A 524 -22.98 2.03 -23.86
CA ASP A 524 -22.44 0.89 -24.59
C ASP A 524 -20.90 0.91 -24.61
N ALA A 525 -20.31 -0.13 -25.16
CA ALA A 525 -18.87 -0.21 -25.36
C ALA A 525 -18.58 -1.01 -26.65
N ASP A 526 -17.41 -0.79 -27.22
CA ASP A 526 -16.93 -1.54 -28.37
C ASP A 526 -16.19 -2.79 -27.89
N GLU A 527 -16.54 -3.93 -28.46
CA GLU A 527 -15.88 -5.20 -28.18
C GLU A 527 -14.54 -5.29 -28.92
N THR A 528 -13.49 -5.70 -28.22
CA THR A 528 -12.16 -5.96 -28.76
C THR A 528 -11.70 -7.36 -28.36
N ALA A 529 -10.55 -7.78 -28.86
CA ALA A 529 -9.95 -9.07 -28.47
C ALA A 529 -9.65 -9.18 -26.96
N ILE A 530 -9.41 -8.05 -26.27
CA ILE A 530 -9.03 -8.03 -24.85
C ILE A 530 -10.17 -7.70 -23.89
N GLY A 531 -11.29 -7.21 -24.41
CA GLY A 531 -12.43 -6.77 -23.60
C GLY A 531 -13.15 -5.60 -24.24
N TYR A 532 -13.91 -4.84 -23.46
CA TYR A 532 -14.72 -3.73 -23.93
C TYR A 532 -14.01 -2.40 -23.71
N VAL A 533 -13.95 -1.57 -24.76
CA VAL A 533 -13.38 -0.22 -24.71
C VAL A 533 -14.47 0.83 -24.92
N PRO A 534 -14.29 2.06 -24.43
CA PRO A 534 -15.23 3.16 -24.69
C PRO A 534 -15.36 3.45 -26.17
N LYS A 535 -16.56 3.85 -26.58
CA LYS A 535 -16.71 4.66 -27.80
C LYS A 535 -16.09 6.03 -27.49
N PRO A 536 -15.32 6.64 -28.42
CA PRO A 536 -14.64 7.90 -28.11
C PRO A 536 -15.56 9.02 -27.61
N GLU A 537 -16.77 9.10 -28.15
CA GLU A 537 -17.79 10.08 -27.76
C GLU A 537 -18.32 9.90 -26.31
N ASP A 538 -18.10 8.74 -25.70
CA ASP A 538 -18.55 8.46 -24.33
C ASP A 538 -17.55 8.90 -23.25
N ILE A 539 -16.36 9.35 -23.64
CA ILE A 539 -15.39 10.03 -22.76
C ILE A 539 -15.54 11.54 -22.93
N ASN A 540 -15.93 12.22 -21.89
CA ASN A 540 -16.07 13.67 -21.93
C ASN A 540 -14.69 14.34 -21.98
N LEU A 541 -14.39 14.99 -23.12
CA LEU A 541 -13.12 15.70 -23.34
C LEU A 541 -13.24 17.23 -23.20
N GLU A 542 -14.38 17.75 -22.78
CA GLU A 542 -14.55 19.19 -22.56
C GLU A 542 -13.50 19.72 -21.57
N GLY A 543 -12.71 20.69 -22.00
CA GLY A 543 -11.62 21.27 -21.20
C GLY A 543 -10.38 20.38 -21.05
N CYS A 544 -10.33 19.25 -21.74
CA CYS A 544 -9.16 18.37 -21.79
C CYS A 544 -8.19 18.81 -22.90
N SER A 545 -6.89 18.57 -22.69
CA SER A 545 -5.86 18.82 -23.72
C SER A 545 -5.84 17.77 -24.83
N VAL A 546 -6.52 16.65 -24.64
CA VAL A 546 -6.62 15.54 -25.60
C VAL A 546 -7.84 15.75 -26.47
N ASP A 547 -7.67 15.64 -27.81
CA ASP A 547 -8.77 15.65 -28.77
C ASP A 547 -9.31 14.24 -29.04
N GLU A 548 -10.41 14.14 -29.78
CA GLU A 548 -11.06 12.87 -30.09
C GLU A 548 -10.18 11.93 -30.91
N GLU A 549 -9.41 12.45 -31.86
CA GLU A 549 -8.51 11.64 -32.68
C GLU A 549 -7.39 11.02 -31.86
N THR A 550 -6.80 11.80 -30.97
CA THR A 550 -5.78 11.32 -30.02
C THR A 550 -6.39 10.28 -29.08
N LEU A 551 -7.61 10.50 -28.60
CA LEU A 551 -8.33 9.53 -27.76
C LEU A 551 -8.56 8.21 -28.48
N LYS A 552 -8.94 8.22 -29.76
CA LYS A 552 -9.06 7.00 -30.56
C LYS A 552 -7.77 6.21 -30.59
N GLY A 553 -6.62 6.89 -30.69
CA GLY A 553 -5.30 6.26 -30.59
C GLY A 553 -5.05 5.62 -29.22
N LEU A 554 -5.45 6.30 -28.14
CA LEU A 554 -5.30 5.79 -26.77
C LEU A 554 -6.22 4.60 -26.47
N LEU A 555 -7.32 4.42 -27.20
CA LEU A 555 -8.27 3.33 -27.04
C LEU A 555 -7.99 2.15 -27.99
N ASN A 556 -7.04 2.31 -28.91
CA ASN A 556 -6.75 1.28 -29.90
C ASN A 556 -6.12 0.04 -29.27
N VAL A 557 -6.55 -1.12 -29.76
CA VAL A 557 -6.02 -2.45 -29.41
C VAL A 557 -5.35 -3.03 -30.66
N ASP A 558 -4.02 -3.03 -30.67
CA ASP A 558 -3.24 -3.55 -31.79
C ASP A 558 -3.06 -5.07 -31.69
N THR A 559 -3.56 -5.78 -32.68
CA THR A 559 -3.55 -7.25 -32.69
C THR A 559 -2.14 -7.85 -32.62
N GLU A 560 -1.19 -7.30 -33.39
CA GLU A 560 0.18 -7.83 -33.41
C GLU A 560 0.91 -7.58 -32.09
N THR A 561 0.71 -6.42 -31.47
CA THR A 561 1.24 -6.12 -30.15
C THR A 561 0.70 -7.09 -29.10
N TRP A 562 -0.60 -7.39 -29.16
CA TRP A 562 -1.22 -8.31 -28.19
C TRP A 562 -0.86 -9.78 -28.43
N LYS A 563 -0.56 -10.19 -29.67
CA LYS A 563 0.02 -11.53 -29.91
C LYS A 563 1.35 -11.72 -29.18
N LYS A 564 2.22 -10.70 -29.24
CA LYS A 564 3.48 -10.70 -28.49
C LYS A 564 3.25 -10.69 -26.98
N GLU A 565 2.28 -9.90 -26.53
CA GLU A 565 1.89 -9.85 -25.11
C GLU A 565 1.41 -11.22 -24.61
N ALA A 566 0.58 -11.92 -25.41
CA ALA A 566 0.12 -13.27 -25.09
C ALA A 566 1.28 -14.27 -24.93
N GLU A 567 2.32 -14.18 -25.76
CA GLU A 567 3.53 -14.99 -25.61
C GLU A 567 4.24 -14.69 -24.27
N GLY A 568 4.36 -13.43 -23.91
CA GLY A 568 4.94 -13.00 -22.63
C GLY A 568 4.15 -13.47 -21.43
N ILE A 569 2.81 -13.46 -21.52
CA ILE A 569 1.92 -13.99 -20.49
C ILE A 569 2.12 -15.49 -20.33
N LYS A 570 2.17 -16.23 -21.43
CA LYS A 570 2.40 -17.68 -21.44
C LYS A 570 3.70 -18.06 -20.76
N GLU A 571 4.78 -17.32 -21.02
CA GLU A 571 6.07 -17.52 -20.39
C GLU A 571 6.01 -17.20 -18.89
N PHE A 572 5.34 -16.12 -18.51
CA PHE A 572 5.16 -15.76 -17.11
C PHE A 572 4.36 -16.81 -16.32
N TYR A 573 3.30 -17.35 -16.92
CA TYR A 573 2.45 -18.34 -16.27
C TYR A 573 3.17 -19.66 -15.96
N LYS A 574 4.24 -19.99 -16.66
CA LYS A 574 5.08 -21.18 -16.36
C LYS A 574 5.63 -21.17 -14.93
N LYS A 575 5.83 -19.99 -14.33
CA LYS A 575 6.29 -19.84 -12.94
C LYS A 575 5.41 -20.57 -11.93
N PHE A 576 4.13 -20.66 -12.19
CA PHE A 576 3.14 -21.18 -11.22
C PHE A 576 2.93 -22.69 -11.37
N GLY A 577 3.45 -23.29 -12.43
CA GLY A 577 3.37 -24.72 -12.66
C GLY A 577 1.93 -25.23 -12.67
N ASP A 578 1.70 -26.35 -12.02
CA ASP A 578 0.41 -27.01 -11.90
C ASP A 578 -0.56 -26.30 -10.93
N ARG A 579 -0.09 -25.30 -10.18
CA ARG A 579 -0.95 -24.45 -9.33
C ARG A 579 -1.55 -23.25 -10.04
N LEU A 580 -1.22 -23.02 -11.31
CA LEU A 580 -1.94 -22.04 -12.12
C LEU A 580 -3.37 -22.51 -12.30
N PRO A 581 -4.40 -21.65 -12.00
CA PRO A 581 -5.78 -22.03 -12.24
C PRO A 581 -6.06 -22.37 -13.70
N LYS A 582 -6.82 -23.40 -13.93
CA LYS A 582 -7.25 -23.84 -15.26
C LYS A 582 -8.00 -22.72 -16.00
N GLU A 583 -8.80 -21.97 -15.26
CA GLU A 583 -9.58 -20.83 -15.75
C GLU A 583 -8.68 -19.76 -16.39
N LEU A 584 -7.48 -19.53 -15.84
CA LEU A 584 -6.52 -18.57 -16.43
C LEU A 584 -5.85 -19.11 -17.69
N GLU A 585 -5.59 -20.41 -17.77
CA GLU A 585 -5.11 -21.05 -19.00
C GLU A 585 -6.19 -20.96 -20.11
N GLU A 586 -7.45 -21.18 -19.75
CA GLU A 586 -8.58 -21.05 -20.66
C GLU A 586 -8.76 -19.61 -21.17
N GLU A 587 -8.60 -18.62 -20.29
CA GLU A 587 -8.66 -17.20 -20.67
C GLU A 587 -7.52 -16.80 -21.61
N LEU A 588 -6.31 -17.30 -21.40
CA LEU A 588 -5.18 -17.06 -22.30
C LEU A 588 -5.43 -17.69 -23.68
N SER A 589 -5.92 -18.92 -23.70
CA SER A 589 -6.26 -19.62 -24.96
C SER A 589 -7.38 -18.90 -25.72
N ALA A 590 -8.38 -18.39 -25.00
CA ALA A 590 -9.47 -17.61 -25.58
C ALA A 590 -8.96 -16.29 -26.18
N LEU A 591 -8.03 -15.61 -25.49
CA LEU A 591 -7.38 -14.41 -26.02
C LEU A 591 -6.61 -14.70 -27.32
N GLU A 592 -5.79 -15.76 -27.32
CA GLU A 592 -5.06 -16.19 -28.53
C GLU A 592 -6.00 -16.46 -29.69
N SER A 593 -7.15 -17.10 -29.42
CA SER A 593 -8.17 -17.36 -30.45
C SER A 593 -8.80 -16.10 -30.99
N ARG A 594 -9.06 -15.10 -30.14
CA ARG A 594 -9.62 -13.81 -30.59
C ARG A 594 -8.61 -12.94 -31.35
N LEU A 595 -7.33 -13.17 -31.19
CA LEU A 595 -6.25 -12.44 -31.88
C LEU A 595 -5.91 -13.06 -33.25
N ASN A 596 -6.32 -14.28 -33.53
CA ASN A 596 -6.15 -14.99 -34.81
C ASN A 596 -7.40 -14.88 -35.69
#